data_5af0d350199411864e54ba33c17a2d52
#
_entry.id   5af0d350199411864e54ba33c17a2d52
#
_cell.length_a   1.000
_cell.length_b   1.000
_cell.length_c   1.000
_cell.angle_alpha   90.00
_cell.angle_beta   90.00
_cell.angle_gamma   90.00
#
_symmetry.space_group_name_H-M   'P 1'
#
loop_
_entity.id
_entity.type
_entity.pdbx_description
1 polymer ?
#
loop_
_entity_poly.entity_id
_entity_poly.type
_entity_poly.pdbx_seq_one_letter_code
_entity_poly.pdbx_strand_id
1 'polypeptide(L)'
;MTMHPSYVTARHMTARDGFTLVEVLAVFAIGAVIIAACAALIHNVVLNFDRGTRTVDVAERFVLAIDRLSADFASARAVARRTEAGPALAFVGESGGGQTPGKIVFVAAAPVTGAPPGDEVVMLTVEQEENVMRLVRRRASWPGPTSRFEDVAPDNPVVLIEGKWSISFLFGRLTPERALTWYASWIGEAMLPRFVRLMVRDANGRDLLGEADFVIRADAPATCGRSEASVSCLTAAPGGIADVGRPAR
;
A
#
# COMPACT_ATOMS: atom_id res chain seq x y z
N MET A 1 -85.55 17.54 62.93
CA MET A 1 -84.34 17.35 63.77
C MET A 1 -83.26 16.86 62.84
N THR A 2 -82.52 17.80 62.18
CA THR A 2 -81.54 17.50 61.14
C THR A 2 -80.16 17.96 61.63
N MET A 3 -79.27 17.04 61.92
CA MET A 3 -77.88 17.27 62.32
C MET A 3 -77.03 17.48 61.06
N HIS A 4 -76.37 18.64 60.91
CA HIS A 4 -75.33 18.92 59.92
C HIS A 4 -73.95 18.48 60.49
N PRO A 5 -73.18 17.75 59.77
CA PRO A 5 -71.79 17.52 60.17
C PRO A 5 -70.91 18.67 59.64
N SER A 6 -70.19 19.32 60.57
CA SER A 6 -69.16 20.34 60.27
C SER A 6 -67.86 19.67 59.76
N TYR A 7 -67.49 19.92 58.50
CA TYR A 7 -66.17 19.50 57.97
C TYR A 7 -65.10 20.52 58.41
N VAL A 8 -64.16 20.05 59.20
CA VAL A 8 -62.94 20.78 59.56
C VAL A 8 -61.92 20.57 58.45
N THR A 9 -61.71 21.63 57.68
CA THR A 9 -60.68 21.66 56.63
C THR A 9 -59.32 21.86 57.29
N ALA A 10 -58.50 20.80 57.39
CA ALA A 10 -57.13 20.91 57.80
C ALA A 10 -56.30 21.59 56.69
N ARG A 11 -55.90 22.83 56.91
CA ARG A 11 -54.89 23.53 56.08
C ARG A 11 -53.53 22.88 56.36
N HIS A 12 -53.04 22.09 55.43
CA HIS A 12 -51.63 21.71 55.38
C HIS A 12 -50.81 22.99 55.11
N MET A 13 -50.23 23.53 56.16
CA MET A 13 -49.12 24.51 56.03
C MET A 13 -47.92 23.74 55.52
N THR A 14 -47.62 23.84 54.21
CA THR A 14 -46.31 23.45 53.67
C THR A 14 -45.28 24.38 54.26
N ALA A 15 -44.51 23.93 55.23
CA ALA A 15 -43.32 24.58 55.70
C ALA A 15 -42.39 24.73 54.50
N ARG A 16 -42.05 25.98 54.14
CA ARG A 16 -40.99 26.29 53.20
C ARG A 16 -39.70 26.14 53.99
N ASP A 17 -39.11 24.94 53.96
CA ASP A 17 -37.78 24.74 54.45
C ASP A 17 -36.80 25.45 53.51
N GLY A 18 -36.21 26.51 54.00
CA GLY A 18 -35.15 27.25 53.26
C GLY A 18 -33.89 26.39 53.24
N PHE A 19 -33.23 26.35 52.05
CA PHE A 19 -31.97 25.65 51.88
C PHE A 19 -30.89 26.26 52.85
N THR A 20 -30.20 25.40 53.53
CA THR A 20 -29.07 25.80 54.38
C THR A 20 -27.86 26.16 53.50
N LEU A 21 -27.07 27.11 53.92
CA LEU A 21 -25.85 27.52 53.21
C LEU A 21 -24.89 26.32 52.99
N VAL A 22 -24.87 25.38 53.91
CA VAL A 22 -24.04 24.16 53.83
C VAL A 22 -24.54 23.23 52.75
N GLU A 23 -25.83 23.09 52.54
CA GLU A 23 -26.44 22.25 51.49
C GLU A 23 -26.13 22.78 50.10
N VAL A 24 -26.19 24.11 49.90
CA VAL A 24 -25.83 24.76 48.66
C VAL A 24 -24.32 24.55 48.36
N LEU A 25 -23.45 24.71 49.36
CA LEU A 25 -22.03 24.49 49.21
C LEU A 25 -21.71 23.00 48.89
N ALA A 26 -22.41 22.06 49.52
CA ALA A 26 -22.25 20.63 49.23
C ALA A 26 -22.65 20.30 47.77
N VAL A 27 -23.75 20.83 47.30
CA VAL A 27 -24.22 20.65 45.91
C VAL A 27 -23.19 21.19 44.90
N PHE A 28 -22.65 22.41 45.16
CA PHE A 28 -21.60 22.97 44.27
C PHE A 28 -20.32 22.17 44.32
N ALA A 29 -19.91 21.65 45.46
CA ALA A 29 -18.72 20.81 45.57
C ALA A 29 -18.86 19.52 44.79
N ILE A 30 -20.01 18.83 44.94
CA ILE A 30 -20.29 17.59 44.17
C ILE A 30 -20.40 17.91 42.69
N GLY A 31 -21.09 18.97 42.29
CA GLY A 31 -21.18 19.42 40.90
C GLY A 31 -19.82 19.69 40.26
N ALA A 32 -18.95 20.38 40.99
CA ALA A 32 -17.58 20.66 40.52
C ALA A 32 -16.77 19.37 40.30
N VAL A 33 -16.86 18.41 41.21
CA VAL A 33 -16.18 17.10 41.08
C VAL A 33 -16.70 16.34 39.86
N ILE A 34 -18.01 16.30 39.64
CA ILE A 34 -18.61 15.64 38.48
C ILE A 34 -18.14 16.29 37.18
N ILE A 35 -18.16 17.62 37.10
CA ILE A 35 -17.71 18.36 35.91
C ILE A 35 -16.20 18.08 35.65
N ALA A 36 -15.36 18.11 36.68
CA ALA A 36 -13.95 17.79 36.56
C ALA A 36 -13.71 16.35 36.07
N ALA A 37 -14.46 15.39 36.61
CA ALA A 37 -14.39 13.99 36.17
C ALA A 37 -14.83 13.83 34.70
N CYS A 38 -15.93 14.45 34.30
CA CYS A 38 -16.39 14.45 32.93
C CYS A 38 -15.35 15.09 31.96
N ALA A 39 -14.78 16.24 32.33
CA ALA A 39 -13.75 16.91 31.55
C ALA A 39 -12.49 16.03 31.38
N ALA A 40 -12.04 15.37 32.43
CA ALA A 40 -10.90 14.43 32.36
C ALA A 40 -11.20 13.23 31.46
N LEU A 41 -12.42 12.71 31.49
CA LEU A 41 -12.86 11.58 30.67
C LEU A 41 -12.91 11.96 29.19
N ILE A 42 -13.49 13.11 28.86
CA ILE A 42 -13.53 13.66 27.51
C ILE A 42 -12.12 13.87 26.97
N HIS A 43 -11.23 14.47 27.77
CA HIS A 43 -9.85 14.70 27.39
C HIS A 43 -9.12 13.40 27.04
N ASN A 44 -9.28 12.35 27.86
CA ASN A 44 -8.70 11.04 27.58
C ASN A 44 -9.28 10.38 26.33
N VAL A 45 -10.59 10.49 26.11
CA VAL A 45 -11.25 9.95 24.91
C VAL A 45 -10.71 10.63 23.66
N VAL A 46 -10.61 11.96 23.64
CA VAL A 46 -10.11 12.73 22.50
C VAL A 46 -8.66 12.33 22.18
N LEU A 47 -7.78 12.28 23.19
CA LEU A 47 -6.38 11.89 22.98
C LEU A 47 -6.22 10.45 22.44
N ASN A 48 -7.03 9.53 22.90
CA ASN A 48 -6.98 8.14 22.44
C ASN A 48 -7.62 8.00 21.07
N PHE A 49 -8.66 8.76 20.77
CA PHE A 49 -9.29 8.78 19.44
C PHE A 49 -8.32 9.30 18.37
N ASP A 50 -7.64 10.42 18.62
CA ASP A 50 -6.65 10.97 17.70
C ASP A 50 -5.48 10.01 17.42
N ARG A 51 -5.05 9.25 18.42
CA ARG A 51 -4.02 8.22 18.22
C ARG A 51 -4.54 7.05 17.39
N GLY A 52 -5.78 6.62 17.67
CA GLY A 52 -6.43 5.52 16.95
C GLY A 52 -6.65 5.86 15.47
N THR A 53 -7.18 7.04 15.16
CA THR A 53 -7.43 7.49 13.78
C THR A 53 -6.14 7.57 12.97
N ARG A 54 -5.07 8.14 13.51
CA ARG A 54 -3.78 8.21 12.81
C ARG A 54 -3.22 6.82 12.47
N THR A 55 -3.38 5.86 13.36
CA THR A 55 -2.90 4.49 13.10
C THR A 55 -3.73 3.82 12.02
N VAL A 56 -5.05 4.03 12.01
CA VAL A 56 -5.97 3.51 10.98
C VAL A 56 -5.66 4.15 9.63
N ASP A 57 -5.49 5.47 9.56
CA ASP A 57 -5.16 6.19 8.32
C ASP A 57 -3.87 5.68 7.68
N VAL A 58 -2.83 5.42 8.49
CA VAL A 58 -1.57 4.85 7.99
C VAL A 58 -1.79 3.44 7.45
N ALA A 59 -2.51 2.59 8.20
CA ALA A 59 -2.78 1.22 7.78
C ALA A 59 -3.60 1.18 6.48
N GLU A 60 -4.62 2.03 6.34
CA GLU A 60 -5.44 2.13 5.14
C GLU A 60 -4.61 2.53 3.92
N ARG A 61 -3.73 3.53 4.05
CA ARG A 61 -2.81 3.95 2.99
C ARG A 61 -1.89 2.81 2.55
N PHE A 62 -1.38 2.02 3.50
CA PHE A 62 -0.57 0.85 3.17
C PHE A 62 -1.36 -0.20 2.40
N VAL A 63 -2.60 -0.50 2.80
CA VAL A 63 -3.46 -1.46 2.09
C VAL A 63 -3.70 -1.02 0.66
N LEU A 64 -4.06 0.25 0.45
CA LEU A 64 -4.27 0.82 -0.89
C LEU A 64 -2.99 0.79 -1.75
N ALA A 65 -1.83 1.07 -1.14
CA ALA A 65 -0.55 0.99 -1.83
C ALA A 65 -0.20 -0.44 -2.25
N ILE A 66 -0.40 -1.41 -1.37
CA ILE A 66 -0.16 -2.84 -1.65
C ILE A 66 -1.09 -3.34 -2.76
N ASP A 67 -2.37 -3.01 -2.71
CA ASP A 67 -3.33 -3.39 -3.75
C ASP A 67 -2.92 -2.81 -5.10
N ARG A 68 -2.49 -1.55 -5.12
CA ARG A 68 -2.05 -0.89 -6.33
C ARG A 68 -0.78 -1.52 -6.90
N LEU A 69 0.21 -1.77 -6.07
CA LEU A 69 1.46 -2.44 -6.46
C LEU A 69 1.19 -3.87 -6.94
N SER A 70 0.31 -4.59 -6.26
CA SER A 70 -0.10 -5.94 -6.66
C SER A 70 -0.72 -5.95 -8.07
N ALA A 71 -1.61 -5.00 -8.36
CA ALA A 71 -2.21 -4.86 -9.69
C ALA A 71 -1.16 -4.50 -10.76
N ASP A 72 -0.24 -3.57 -10.46
CA ASP A 72 0.81 -3.16 -11.38
C ASP A 72 1.76 -4.33 -11.71
N PHE A 73 2.27 -5.05 -10.70
CA PHE A 73 3.16 -6.19 -10.94
C PHE A 73 2.44 -7.39 -11.57
N ALA A 74 1.17 -7.63 -11.23
CA ALA A 74 0.39 -8.69 -11.86
C ALA A 74 0.12 -8.42 -13.35
N SER A 75 0.09 -7.15 -13.76
CA SER A 75 -0.08 -6.73 -15.16
C SER A 75 1.23 -6.54 -15.91
N ALA A 76 2.38 -6.79 -15.27
CA ALA A 76 3.70 -6.65 -15.89
C ALA A 76 3.83 -7.58 -17.13
N ARG A 77 4.50 -7.07 -18.18
CA ARG A 77 4.65 -7.75 -19.46
C ARG A 77 6.12 -8.02 -19.78
N ALA A 78 6.38 -9.22 -20.28
CA ALA A 78 7.69 -9.60 -20.77
C ALA A 78 7.88 -9.09 -22.21
N VAL A 79 8.15 -7.78 -22.34
CA VAL A 79 8.42 -7.14 -23.64
C VAL A 79 9.89 -6.73 -23.73
N ALA A 80 10.43 -6.66 -24.97
CA ALA A 80 11.77 -6.19 -25.20
C ALA A 80 11.80 -4.65 -25.24
N ARG A 81 12.92 -4.07 -24.80
CA ARG A 81 13.29 -2.67 -25.01
C ARG A 81 14.63 -2.56 -25.70
N ARG A 82 14.91 -1.44 -26.30
CA ARG A 82 16.23 -1.13 -26.85
C ARG A 82 17.19 -0.70 -25.74
N THR A 83 18.42 -1.14 -25.79
CA THR A 83 19.55 -0.65 -24.99
C THR A 83 20.75 -0.43 -25.88
N GLU A 84 21.82 0.17 -25.36
CA GLU A 84 23.08 0.33 -26.11
C GLU A 84 23.72 -1.01 -26.49
N ALA A 85 23.59 -2.01 -25.60
CA ALA A 85 24.09 -3.36 -25.82
C ALA A 85 23.17 -4.22 -26.70
N GLY A 86 22.04 -3.68 -27.17
CA GLY A 86 21.03 -4.40 -27.96
C GLY A 86 19.69 -4.54 -27.25
N PRO A 87 18.82 -5.44 -27.72
CA PRO A 87 17.51 -5.66 -27.09
C PRO A 87 17.65 -6.37 -25.75
N ALA A 88 17.02 -5.81 -24.72
CA ALA A 88 16.94 -6.37 -23.39
C ALA A 88 15.49 -6.44 -22.91
N LEU A 89 15.22 -7.10 -21.80
CA LEU A 89 13.92 -7.11 -21.15
C LEU A 89 13.55 -5.70 -20.66
N ALA A 90 12.30 -5.33 -20.87
CA ALA A 90 11.76 -4.05 -20.39
C ALA A 90 11.42 -4.11 -18.90
N PHE A 91 12.42 -4.44 -18.09
CA PHE A 91 12.39 -4.39 -16.63
C PHE A 91 13.76 -3.98 -16.11
N VAL A 92 13.78 -3.01 -15.22
CA VAL A 92 14.97 -2.58 -14.48
C VAL A 92 14.57 -2.39 -13.04
N GLY A 93 15.33 -3.00 -12.13
CA GLY A 93 15.08 -2.91 -10.70
C GLY A 93 16.36 -2.68 -9.90
N GLU A 94 16.32 -1.71 -9.00
CA GLU A 94 17.37 -1.40 -8.04
C GLU A 94 16.75 -1.30 -6.65
N SER A 95 17.33 -2.03 -5.69
CA SER A 95 16.77 -2.13 -4.34
C SER A 95 16.59 -0.77 -3.67
N GLY A 96 17.55 0.09 -3.83
CA GLY A 96 17.71 1.22 -2.93
C GLY A 96 18.25 0.79 -1.57
N GLY A 97 18.67 1.74 -0.78
CA GLY A 97 19.21 1.56 0.54
C GLY A 97 20.34 2.54 0.84
N GLY A 98 20.48 2.96 2.07
CA GLY A 98 21.42 4.02 2.45
C GLY A 98 21.09 5.34 1.74
N GLN A 99 22.01 5.82 0.91
CA GLN A 99 21.85 7.06 0.14
C GLN A 99 21.39 6.83 -1.30
N THR A 100 21.27 5.57 -1.75
CA THR A 100 20.84 5.25 -3.12
C THR A 100 19.33 5.08 -3.17
N PRO A 101 18.60 5.89 -3.99
CA PRO A 101 17.17 5.74 -4.12
C PRO A 101 16.81 4.41 -4.81
N GLY A 102 15.82 3.71 -4.27
CA GLY A 102 15.26 2.52 -4.93
C GLY A 102 14.47 2.93 -6.17
N LYS A 103 14.59 2.13 -7.23
CA LYS A 103 13.89 2.37 -8.50
C LYS A 103 13.48 1.07 -9.16
N ILE A 104 12.25 1.02 -9.65
CA ILE A 104 11.78 -0.05 -10.52
C ILE A 104 11.12 0.59 -11.74
N VAL A 105 11.48 0.13 -12.93
CA VAL A 105 10.85 0.53 -14.19
C VAL A 105 10.50 -0.72 -14.98
N PHE A 106 9.25 -0.83 -15.38
CA PHE A 106 8.78 -1.98 -16.17
C PHE A 106 7.61 -1.59 -17.05
N VAL A 107 7.29 -2.45 -18.01
CA VAL A 107 6.12 -2.31 -18.87
C VAL A 107 4.99 -3.16 -18.31
N ALA A 108 3.80 -2.59 -18.22
CA ALA A 108 2.57 -3.22 -17.76
C ALA A 108 1.44 -3.01 -18.78
N ALA A 109 0.45 -3.89 -18.78
CA ALA A 109 -0.77 -3.67 -19.53
C ALA A 109 -1.52 -2.46 -18.95
N ALA A 110 -1.98 -1.55 -19.81
CA ALA A 110 -2.81 -0.45 -19.39
C ALA A 110 -4.16 -0.95 -18.84
N PRO A 111 -4.70 -0.32 -17.77
CA PRO A 111 -6.03 -0.63 -17.31
C PRO A 111 -7.08 -0.29 -18.39
N VAL A 112 -8.11 -1.13 -18.51
CA VAL A 112 -9.15 -1.06 -19.57
C VAL A 112 -10.06 0.18 -19.46
N THR A 113 -9.78 1.12 -18.59
CA THR A 113 -10.62 2.30 -18.32
C THR A 113 -10.26 3.48 -19.20
N GLY A 114 -10.96 3.61 -20.35
CA GLY A 114 -11.10 4.88 -21.09
C GLY A 114 -9.91 5.34 -21.94
N ALA A 115 -8.77 4.70 -21.90
CA ALA A 115 -7.63 4.94 -22.79
C ALA A 115 -7.60 3.87 -23.89
N PRO A 116 -6.99 4.16 -25.07
CA PRO A 116 -6.80 3.11 -26.08
C PRO A 116 -5.99 1.95 -25.46
N PRO A 117 -6.36 0.70 -25.78
CA PRO A 117 -5.65 -0.46 -25.27
C PRO A 117 -4.18 -0.39 -25.68
N GLY A 118 -3.28 -0.42 -24.73
CA GLY A 118 -1.85 -0.30 -24.98
C GLY A 118 -1.04 -0.75 -23.78
N ASP A 119 0.26 -0.72 -23.91
CA ASP A 119 1.17 -0.97 -22.80
C ASP A 119 1.61 0.38 -22.22
N GLU A 120 1.88 0.40 -20.93
CA GLU A 120 2.37 1.56 -20.20
C GLU A 120 3.68 1.24 -19.50
N VAL A 121 4.57 2.24 -19.45
CA VAL A 121 5.71 2.21 -18.52
C VAL A 121 5.23 2.60 -17.14
N VAL A 122 5.48 1.73 -16.17
CA VAL A 122 5.31 2.02 -14.75
C VAL A 122 6.68 2.27 -14.15
N MET A 123 6.85 3.41 -13.50
CA MET A 123 8.06 3.77 -12.75
C MET A 123 7.71 3.93 -11.27
N LEU A 124 8.38 3.17 -10.44
CA LEU A 124 8.35 3.29 -8.98
C LEU A 124 9.70 3.87 -8.54
N THR A 125 9.69 4.97 -7.81
CA THR A 125 10.89 5.61 -7.28
C THR A 125 10.75 5.84 -5.78
N VAL A 126 11.81 5.59 -5.05
CA VAL A 126 11.92 5.99 -3.65
C VAL A 126 12.57 7.35 -3.62
N GLU A 127 11.84 8.36 -3.18
CA GLU A 127 12.29 9.74 -3.12
C GLU A 127 12.42 10.15 -1.66
N GLN A 128 13.47 10.93 -1.37
CA GLN A 128 13.67 11.50 -0.04
C GLN A 128 13.51 13.00 -0.11
N GLU A 129 12.64 13.53 0.72
CA GLU A 129 12.46 14.96 0.90
C GLU A 129 12.61 15.28 2.39
N GLU A 130 13.60 16.08 2.74
CA GLU A 130 14.01 16.36 4.12
C GLU A 130 14.32 15.07 4.91
N ASN A 131 13.39 14.62 5.75
CA ASN A 131 13.50 13.39 6.57
C ASN A 131 12.30 12.46 6.35
N VAL A 132 11.64 12.57 5.21
CA VAL A 132 10.48 11.77 4.81
C VAL A 132 10.82 10.99 3.55
N MET A 133 10.61 9.68 3.59
CA MET A 133 10.74 8.82 2.42
C MET A 133 9.37 8.66 1.78
N ARG A 134 9.35 8.73 0.43
CA ARG A 134 8.15 8.57 -0.38
C ARG A 134 8.37 7.50 -1.42
N LEU A 135 7.44 6.56 -1.53
CA LEU A 135 7.34 5.69 -2.69
C LEU A 135 6.40 6.35 -3.69
N VAL A 136 6.97 6.81 -4.80
CA VAL A 136 6.24 7.54 -5.84
C VAL A 136 6.09 6.65 -7.07
N ARG A 137 4.90 6.59 -7.60
CA ARG A 137 4.54 5.89 -8.82
C ARG A 137 4.23 6.88 -9.93
N ARG A 138 4.84 6.65 -11.11
CA ARG A 138 4.57 7.42 -12.34
C ARG A 138 4.23 6.49 -13.48
N ARG A 139 3.50 6.98 -14.47
CA ARG A 139 3.16 6.24 -15.70
C ARG A 139 3.37 7.07 -16.95
N ALA A 140 3.63 6.36 -18.04
CA ALA A 140 3.60 6.91 -19.39
C ALA A 140 3.22 5.80 -20.38
N SER A 141 2.71 6.17 -21.54
CA SER A 141 2.48 5.21 -22.63
C SER A 141 3.78 4.57 -23.07
N TRP A 142 3.79 3.26 -23.31
CA TRP A 142 4.94 2.57 -23.85
C TRP A 142 4.98 2.70 -25.37
N PRO A 143 6.02 3.36 -25.96
CA PRO A 143 6.07 3.58 -27.41
C PRO A 143 6.43 2.32 -28.23
N GLY A 144 6.82 1.24 -27.55
CA GLY A 144 7.13 -0.03 -28.18
C GLY A 144 8.57 -0.51 -28.00
N PRO A 145 8.93 -1.70 -28.53
CA PRO A 145 10.17 -2.41 -28.22
C PRO A 145 11.44 -1.75 -28.81
N THR A 146 11.29 -0.80 -29.72
CA THR A 146 12.40 -0.01 -30.27
C THR A 146 12.81 1.18 -29.40
N SER A 147 12.01 1.47 -28.36
CA SER A 147 12.23 2.59 -27.44
C SER A 147 13.12 2.20 -26.27
N ARG A 148 13.78 3.19 -25.71
CA ARG A 148 14.56 3.08 -24.48
C ARG A 148 13.74 3.62 -23.32
N PHE A 149 14.00 3.19 -22.09
CA PHE A 149 13.34 3.76 -20.91
C PHE A 149 13.73 5.23 -20.68
N GLU A 150 14.92 5.60 -21.08
CA GLU A 150 15.45 6.97 -20.99
C GLU A 150 14.69 7.96 -21.88
N ASP A 151 14.08 7.45 -22.97
CA ASP A 151 13.31 8.26 -23.93
C ASP A 151 11.86 8.45 -23.48
N VAL A 152 11.44 7.74 -22.42
CA VAL A 152 10.08 7.82 -21.85
C VAL A 152 10.15 8.71 -20.63
N ALA A 153 9.33 9.74 -20.58
CA ALA A 153 9.17 10.64 -19.44
C ALA A 153 7.86 10.32 -18.69
N PRO A 154 7.87 9.39 -17.71
CA PRO A 154 6.68 9.11 -16.92
C PRO A 154 6.31 10.33 -16.08
N ASP A 155 5.03 10.66 -16.11
CA ASP A 155 4.45 11.79 -15.41
C ASP A 155 3.30 11.30 -14.48
N ASN A 156 2.49 12.22 -13.99
CA ASN A 156 1.39 11.96 -13.05
C ASN A 156 1.88 11.23 -11.78
N PRO A 157 2.71 11.87 -10.96
CA PRO A 157 3.23 11.27 -9.75
C PRO A 157 2.09 10.99 -8.75
N VAL A 158 2.04 9.76 -8.26
CA VAL A 158 1.14 9.32 -7.19
C VAL A 158 1.99 8.81 -6.05
N VAL A 159 1.90 9.46 -4.90
CA VAL A 159 2.55 9.00 -3.67
C VAL A 159 1.75 7.81 -3.13
N LEU A 160 2.39 6.64 -3.09
CA LEU A 160 1.79 5.41 -2.57
C LEU A 160 2.02 5.27 -1.07
N ILE A 161 3.24 5.53 -0.62
CA ILE A 161 3.68 5.39 0.78
C ILE A 161 4.49 6.62 1.13
N GLU A 162 4.26 7.17 2.32
CA GLU A 162 5.00 8.33 2.82
C GLU A 162 5.21 8.23 4.33
N GLY A 163 6.44 8.47 4.80
CA GLY A 163 6.74 8.50 6.23
C GLY A 163 8.24 8.51 6.56
N LYS A 164 8.53 8.50 7.86
CA LYS A 164 9.92 8.45 8.38
C LYS A 164 10.40 7.00 8.46
N TRP A 165 10.53 6.37 7.30
CA TRP A 165 10.85 4.96 7.14
C TRP A 165 12.01 4.79 6.15
N SER A 166 12.60 3.60 6.10
CA SER A 166 13.42 3.18 4.97
C SER A 166 12.58 2.30 4.05
N ILE A 167 12.66 2.54 2.74
CA ILE A 167 11.93 1.78 1.73
C ILE A 167 12.96 1.15 0.79
N SER A 168 12.85 -0.15 0.56
CA SER A 168 13.74 -0.88 -0.35
C SER A 168 13.01 -2.04 -1.03
N PHE A 169 13.63 -2.57 -2.11
CA PHE A 169 13.07 -3.66 -2.89
C PHE A 169 14.04 -4.86 -2.93
N LEU A 170 13.49 -6.06 -3.09
CA LEU A 170 14.24 -7.24 -3.48
C LEU A 170 13.53 -7.94 -4.64
N PHE A 171 14.33 -8.62 -5.47
CA PHE A 171 13.85 -9.29 -6.68
C PHE A 171 14.08 -10.79 -6.54
N GLY A 172 13.01 -11.58 -6.60
CA GLY A 172 13.03 -13.02 -6.38
C GLY A 172 13.08 -13.81 -7.69
N ARG A 173 14.01 -14.75 -7.77
CA ARG A 173 14.11 -15.77 -8.84
C ARG A 173 13.85 -17.14 -8.26
N LEU A 174 13.05 -17.94 -8.97
CA LEU A 174 12.96 -19.38 -8.72
C LEU A 174 14.08 -20.07 -9.48
N THR A 175 14.88 -20.86 -8.76
CA THR A 175 15.87 -21.76 -9.37
C THR A 175 15.16 -23.00 -9.96
N PRO A 176 15.84 -23.80 -10.81
CA PRO A 176 15.31 -25.07 -11.31
C PRO A 176 14.86 -26.02 -10.19
N GLU A 177 15.55 -25.98 -9.04
CA GLU A 177 15.25 -26.77 -7.84
C GLU A 177 14.07 -26.19 -7.04
N ARG A 178 13.38 -25.15 -7.57
CA ARG A 178 12.28 -24.41 -6.92
C ARG A 178 12.68 -23.69 -5.64
N ALA A 179 13.96 -23.44 -5.43
CA ALA A 179 14.42 -22.56 -4.37
C ALA A 179 14.27 -21.09 -4.77
N LEU A 180 13.85 -20.23 -3.84
CA LEU A 180 13.70 -18.80 -4.05
C LEU A 180 14.98 -18.09 -3.62
N THR A 181 15.60 -17.36 -4.56
CA THR A 181 16.80 -16.55 -4.30
C THR A 181 16.47 -15.09 -4.51
N TRP A 182 16.90 -14.22 -3.59
CA TRP A 182 16.63 -12.79 -3.62
C TRP A 182 17.87 -12.00 -4.07
N TYR A 183 17.64 -10.99 -4.90
CA TYR A 183 18.67 -10.10 -5.47
C TYR A 183 18.31 -8.64 -5.16
N ALA A 184 19.33 -7.82 -4.91
CA ALA A 184 19.18 -6.38 -4.70
C ALA A 184 19.09 -5.58 -6.01
N SER A 185 19.41 -6.19 -7.15
CA SER A 185 19.40 -5.56 -8.47
C SER A 185 18.87 -6.51 -9.52
N TRP A 186 18.14 -5.98 -10.50
CA TRP A 186 17.60 -6.73 -11.63
C TRP A 186 17.80 -5.91 -12.91
N ILE A 187 19.02 -5.93 -13.44
CA ILE A 187 19.44 -5.14 -14.61
C ILE A 187 20.01 -6.06 -15.66
N GLY A 188 19.56 -5.94 -16.91
CA GLY A 188 20.08 -6.74 -18.02
C GLY A 188 19.72 -8.23 -17.98
N GLU A 189 18.80 -8.61 -17.11
CA GLU A 189 18.35 -9.99 -16.97
C GLU A 189 17.50 -10.43 -18.16
N ALA A 190 17.60 -11.71 -18.52
CA ALA A 190 16.86 -12.27 -19.66
C ALA A 190 15.36 -12.53 -19.36
N MET A 191 15.00 -12.65 -18.09
CA MET A 191 13.65 -12.94 -17.62
C MET A 191 13.20 -11.92 -16.58
N LEU A 192 11.88 -11.76 -16.38
CA LEU A 192 11.31 -10.99 -15.27
C LEU A 192 11.61 -11.67 -13.93
N PRO A 193 11.73 -10.91 -12.83
CA PRO A 193 11.72 -11.52 -11.51
C PRO A 193 10.36 -12.18 -11.27
N ARG A 194 10.35 -13.33 -10.60
CA ARG A 194 9.11 -14.02 -10.25
C ARG A 194 8.37 -13.30 -9.14
N PHE A 195 9.12 -12.67 -8.25
CA PHE A 195 8.62 -11.94 -7.11
C PHE A 195 9.34 -10.58 -6.98
N VAL A 196 8.62 -9.59 -6.53
CA VAL A 196 9.18 -8.33 -6.04
C VAL A 196 8.77 -8.19 -4.60
N ARG A 197 9.72 -8.03 -3.68
CA ARG A 197 9.48 -7.79 -2.26
C ARG A 197 9.66 -6.33 -1.95
N LEU A 198 8.67 -5.72 -1.32
CA LEU A 198 8.75 -4.38 -0.75
C LEU A 198 9.06 -4.51 0.74
N MET A 199 10.12 -3.84 1.18
CA MET A 199 10.49 -3.75 2.59
C MET A 199 10.33 -2.30 3.05
N VAL A 200 9.54 -2.11 4.11
CA VAL A 200 9.36 -0.81 4.75
C VAL A 200 9.73 -0.97 6.22
N ARG A 201 10.77 -0.27 6.67
CA ARG A 201 11.31 -0.38 8.03
C ARG A 201 11.26 0.96 8.75
N ASP A 202 10.95 0.91 10.04
CA ASP A 202 11.04 2.07 10.91
C ASP A 202 12.50 2.46 11.22
N ALA A 203 12.69 3.55 11.96
CA ALA A 203 14.00 4.03 12.37
C ALA A 203 14.79 3.02 13.25
N ASN A 204 14.11 2.05 13.85
CA ASN A 204 14.70 0.98 14.65
C ASN A 204 15.00 -0.28 13.84
N GLY A 205 14.76 -0.26 12.51
CA GLY A 205 14.95 -1.40 11.62
C GLY A 205 13.83 -2.45 11.69
N ARG A 206 12.69 -2.18 12.35
CA ARG A 206 11.55 -3.07 12.44
C ARG A 206 10.75 -3.00 11.14
N ASP A 207 10.43 -4.15 10.57
CA ASP A 207 9.55 -4.25 9.42
C ASP A 207 8.11 -3.82 9.79
N LEU A 208 7.55 -2.89 9.02
CA LEU A 208 6.19 -2.38 9.21
C LEU A 208 5.13 -3.16 8.42
N LEU A 209 5.52 -3.76 7.29
CA LEU A 209 4.63 -4.51 6.41
C LEU A 209 4.78 -6.02 6.51
N GLY A 210 5.80 -6.51 7.25
CA GLY A 210 6.23 -7.90 7.14
C GLY A 210 6.78 -8.19 5.73
N GLU A 211 6.49 -9.37 5.18
CA GLU A 211 6.92 -9.75 3.83
C GLU A 211 5.82 -9.41 2.81
N ALA A 212 5.88 -8.21 2.21
CA ALA A 212 4.99 -7.81 1.12
C ALA A 212 5.57 -8.28 -0.23
N ASP A 213 5.22 -9.50 -0.64
CA ASP A 213 5.68 -10.12 -1.88
C ASP A 213 4.63 -9.99 -2.98
N PHE A 214 5.04 -9.40 -4.11
CA PHE A 214 4.22 -9.24 -5.31
C PHE A 214 4.65 -10.24 -6.37
N VAL A 215 3.69 -10.95 -6.93
CA VAL A 215 3.93 -11.96 -7.98
C VAL A 215 3.87 -11.32 -9.35
N ILE A 216 4.92 -11.51 -10.16
CA ILE A 216 4.88 -11.23 -11.59
C ILE A 216 4.47 -12.50 -12.31
N ARG A 217 3.38 -12.42 -13.08
CA ARG A 217 2.78 -13.58 -13.75
C ARG A 217 3.38 -13.88 -15.12
N ALA A 218 3.99 -12.87 -15.75
CA ALA A 218 4.63 -13.05 -17.04
C ALA A 218 5.93 -13.86 -16.89
N ASP A 219 6.01 -14.98 -17.57
CA ASP A 219 7.13 -15.92 -17.52
C ASP A 219 7.59 -16.24 -18.95
N ALA A 220 8.17 -15.24 -19.60
CA ALA A 220 8.70 -15.38 -20.93
C ALA A 220 10.04 -14.66 -21.05
N PRO A 221 11.02 -15.24 -21.77
CA PRO A 221 12.30 -14.56 -22.03
C PRO A 221 12.09 -13.33 -22.94
N ALA A 222 12.98 -12.35 -22.83
CA ALA A 222 12.94 -11.10 -23.60
C ALA A 222 12.87 -11.32 -25.13
N THR A 223 13.43 -12.40 -25.61
CA THR A 223 13.39 -12.78 -27.02
C THR A 223 11.98 -13.10 -27.52
N CYS A 224 11.07 -13.49 -26.63
CA CYS A 224 9.68 -13.80 -26.95
C CYS A 224 8.77 -12.57 -26.99
N GLY A 225 9.22 -11.43 -26.50
CA GLY A 225 8.50 -10.16 -26.53
C GLY A 225 8.61 -9.41 -27.86
N ARG A 226 9.16 -10.04 -28.93
CA ARG A 226 9.22 -9.46 -30.27
C ARG A 226 8.01 -9.90 -31.09
N SER A 227 7.58 -9.03 -32.02
CA SER A 227 6.48 -9.33 -32.95
C SER A 227 6.74 -10.54 -33.86
N GLU A 228 7.99 -10.94 -33.99
CA GLU A 228 8.44 -12.13 -34.75
C GLU A 228 8.83 -13.28 -33.80
N ALA A 229 8.06 -13.52 -32.75
CA ALA A 229 8.32 -14.60 -31.82
C ALA A 229 8.32 -15.93 -32.57
N SER A 230 9.51 -16.56 -32.66
CA SER A 230 9.67 -17.86 -33.27
C SER A 230 9.06 -18.95 -32.36
N VAL A 231 8.71 -20.10 -32.96
CA VAL A 231 8.16 -21.28 -32.24
C VAL A 231 9.04 -21.72 -31.05
N SER A 232 10.33 -21.40 -31.07
CA SER A 232 11.27 -21.64 -29.97
C SER A 232 10.89 -20.91 -28.66
N CYS A 233 10.10 -19.83 -28.70
CA CYS A 233 9.61 -19.15 -27.51
C CYS A 233 8.58 -19.96 -26.72
N LEU A 234 7.85 -20.83 -27.37
CA LEU A 234 6.87 -21.73 -26.73
C LEU A 234 7.53 -22.93 -26.04
N THR A 235 8.71 -23.31 -26.50
CA THR A 235 9.46 -24.47 -25.97
C THR A 235 10.46 -24.07 -24.88
N ALA A 236 10.82 -22.79 -24.76
CA ALA A 236 11.76 -22.27 -23.75
C ALA A 236 11.10 -21.96 -22.40
N ALA A 237 9.78 -22.10 -22.24
CA ALA A 237 9.12 -21.93 -20.96
C ALA A 237 9.53 -23.07 -20.01
N PRO A 238 10.00 -22.80 -18.79
CA PRO A 238 10.29 -23.84 -17.81
C PRO A 238 8.96 -24.51 -17.40
N GLY A 239 8.69 -25.70 -17.95
CA GLY A 239 7.44 -26.42 -17.81
C GLY A 239 6.80 -26.83 -19.13
N GLY A 240 7.43 -26.54 -20.27
CA GLY A 240 7.02 -27.03 -21.58
C GLY A 240 6.94 -28.56 -21.56
N ILE A 241 5.75 -29.09 -21.86
CA ILE A 241 5.47 -30.52 -21.99
C ILE A 241 6.51 -31.09 -22.96
N ALA A 242 7.43 -31.93 -22.42
CA ALA A 242 8.33 -32.72 -23.26
C ALA A 242 7.45 -33.47 -24.28
N ASP A 243 7.83 -33.34 -25.53
CA ASP A 243 7.21 -33.99 -26.67
C ASP A 243 6.95 -35.47 -26.35
N VAL A 244 5.69 -35.82 -26.07
CA VAL A 244 5.25 -37.20 -25.93
C VAL A 244 5.29 -37.78 -27.31
N GLY A 245 6.34 -38.54 -27.59
CA GLY A 245 6.65 -39.16 -28.87
C GLY A 245 5.43 -39.66 -29.61
N ARG A 246 5.25 -39.13 -30.81
CA ARG A 246 4.31 -39.64 -31.80
C ARG A 246 4.88 -40.96 -32.33
N PRO A 247 4.20 -42.09 -32.17
CA PRO A 247 4.71 -43.35 -32.74
C PRO A 247 4.70 -43.23 -34.28
N ALA A 248 5.85 -43.51 -34.88
CA ALA A 248 6.00 -43.64 -36.30
C ALA A 248 5.10 -44.80 -36.81
N ARG A 249 4.33 -44.52 -37.82
CA ARG A 249 3.67 -45.52 -38.67
C ARG A 249 4.48 -45.76 -39.92
#